data_7a3be906baacb2fadd24c3d2f3fc6ee8
#
_entry.id   7a3be906baacb2fadd24c3d2f3fc6ee8
#
_cell.length_a   1.000
_cell.length_b   1.000
_cell.length_c   1.000
_cell.angle_alpha   90.00
_cell.angle_beta   90.00
_cell.angle_gamma   90.00
#
_symmetry.space_group_name_H-M   'P 1'
#
loop_
_entity.id
_entity.type
_entity.pdbx_description
1 polymer ?
#
loop_
_entity_poly.entity_id
_entity_poly.type
_entity_poly.pdbx_seq_one_letter_code
_entity_poly.pdbx_strand_id
1 'polypeptide(L)'
;MKNRLFIYVQKVMLIACMIFIYQAASGIEASNETIISIQKFGVLPENSAEVNRVNLQKAIDWASPRGAALFVEPVENPYEVASGIILKKNVSLVGVHGPVPRGTRHPTKQQPVGSVFAIRGTNLPFITVETGTQIKGIQFWYPEQTNKDSSKIIEYPPTIQVSKTSSTQGVTLSCLTFYGEYLAMDFNASRQLICELILIEHCYGYPLGGEFIRIDYCYDIPRILHCHVNPAMQRFISGGYSRQVIDAVVARKKFTYAINHTDNAQLMDLFTFGNYGGIILGSATYGQLTNFNFDCVSIGIHKLGDNTFNRNWMIAQGSIIANVGKTVEDIHPIIVEGLGHTAITNVEAFSGNNGAISNLGNSWDYMTIRGEGKCTISMFGCRMRNYKSDKPLTILNPNAVIQVFGCIDKMEEPFNMFPDKKQ
;
A
#
# COMPACT_ATOMS: atom_id res chain seq x y z
N MET A 1 -66.18 -35.46 27.12
CA MET A 1 -64.75 -35.89 27.23
C MET A 1 -63.90 -35.42 26.06
N LYS A 2 -64.36 -35.44 24.82
CA LYS A 2 -63.52 -35.06 23.61
C LYS A 2 -62.98 -33.61 23.62
N ASN A 3 -63.75 -32.61 24.09
CA ASN A 3 -63.34 -31.21 24.10
C ASN A 3 -62.25 -30.87 25.12
N ARG A 4 -62.15 -31.62 26.23
CA ARG A 4 -61.07 -31.38 27.22
C ARG A 4 -59.74 -31.96 26.75
N LEU A 5 -59.77 -33.05 26.02
CA LEU A 5 -58.54 -33.66 25.45
C LEU A 5 -57.96 -32.78 24.34
N PHE A 6 -58.79 -32.16 23.52
CA PHE A 6 -58.36 -31.25 22.45
C PHE A 6 -57.66 -29.98 23.00
N ILE A 7 -58.20 -29.39 24.05
CA ILE A 7 -57.63 -28.22 24.72
C ILE A 7 -56.30 -28.58 25.40
N TYR A 8 -56.19 -29.80 25.94
CA TYR A 8 -54.93 -30.25 26.57
C TYR A 8 -53.80 -30.46 25.54
N VAL A 9 -54.11 -31.05 24.39
CA VAL A 9 -53.19 -31.25 23.28
C VAL A 9 -52.71 -29.90 22.71
N GLN A 10 -53.60 -28.94 22.53
CA GLN A 10 -53.19 -27.58 22.07
C GLN A 10 -52.28 -26.88 23.08
N LYS A 11 -52.56 -26.99 24.38
CA LYS A 11 -51.68 -26.38 25.40
C LYS A 11 -50.28 -27.07 25.45
N VAL A 12 -50.21 -28.36 25.30
CA VAL A 12 -48.94 -29.11 25.24
C VAL A 12 -48.12 -28.77 23.98
N MET A 13 -48.82 -28.63 22.82
CA MET A 13 -48.16 -28.17 21.60
C MET A 13 -47.66 -26.70 21.70
N LEU A 14 -48.41 -25.82 22.35
CA LEU A 14 -48.00 -24.42 22.53
C LEU A 14 -46.80 -24.31 23.47
N ILE A 15 -46.75 -25.12 24.53
CA ILE A 15 -45.60 -25.20 25.46
C ILE A 15 -44.38 -25.81 24.77
N ALA A 16 -44.55 -26.84 23.96
CA ALA A 16 -43.48 -27.42 23.18
C ALA A 16 -42.91 -26.44 22.15
N CYS A 17 -43.77 -25.71 21.44
CA CYS A 17 -43.36 -24.62 20.53
C CYS A 17 -42.60 -23.49 21.27
N MET A 18 -43.10 -23.09 22.46
CA MET A 18 -42.40 -22.05 23.25
C MET A 18 -41.04 -22.54 23.77
N ILE A 19 -40.94 -23.82 24.18
CA ILE A 19 -39.66 -24.41 24.58
C ILE A 19 -38.68 -24.51 23.38
N PHE A 20 -39.18 -24.88 22.20
CA PHE A 20 -38.36 -24.91 20.97
C PHE A 20 -37.91 -23.50 20.54
N ILE A 21 -38.80 -22.48 20.65
CA ILE A 21 -38.46 -21.08 20.39
C ILE A 21 -37.44 -20.58 21.42
N TYR A 22 -37.61 -20.96 22.70
CA TYR A 22 -36.67 -20.58 23.76
C TYR A 22 -35.30 -21.27 23.61
N GLN A 23 -35.25 -22.54 23.20
CA GLN A 23 -34.00 -23.24 22.89
C GLN A 23 -33.35 -22.74 21.60
N ALA A 24 -34.13 -22.34 20.60
CA ALA A 24 -33.60 -21.71 19.38
C ALA A 24 -33.12 -20.27 19.65
N ALA A 25 -33.73 -19.56 20.59
CA ALA A 25 -33.32 -18.22 21.01
C ALA A 25 -32.15 -18.23 22.02
N SER A 26 -31.97 -19.30 22.82
CA SER A 26 -30.85 -19.45 23.75
C SER A 26 -29.55 -19.95 23.11
N GLY A 27 -29.55 -20.21 21.80
CA GLY A 27 -28.39 -20.69 21.07
C GLY A 27 -27.34 -19.64 20.72
N ILE A 28 -27.60 -18.37 20.99
CA ILE A 28 -26.60 -17.30 20.90
C ILE A 28 -26.73 -16.49 22.18
N GLU A 29 -26.05 -16.88 23.23
CA GLU A 29 -25.71 -15.93 24.27
C GLU A 29 -25.06 -14.73 23.57
N ALA A 30 -25.66 -13.55 23.73
CA ALA A 30 -24.99 -12.31 23.38
C ALA A 30 -23.78 -12.23 24.32
N SER A 31 -22.67 -12.85 23.93
CA SER A 31 -21.42 -12.67 24.63
C SER A 31 -21.12 -11.18 24.55
N ASN A 32 -20.92 -10.53 25.69
CA ASN A 32 -20.37 -9.16 25.76
C ASN A 32 -18.91 -9.11 25.26
N GLU A 33 -18.46 -10.14 24.55
CA GLU A 33 -17.14 -10.20 23.95
C GLU A 33 -17.09 -9.25 22.76
N THR A 34 -16.29 -8.22 22.89
CA THR A 34 -16.01 -7.26 21.79
C THR A 34 -14.96 -7.78 20.81
N ILE A 35 -14.25 -8.84 21.16
CA ILE A 35 -13.28 -9.55 20.32
C ILE A 35 -13.63 -11.03 20.31
N ILE A 36 -13.82 -11.60 19.12
CA ILE A 36 -14.21 -13.00 18.96
C ILE A 36 -13.36 -13.70 17.89
N SER A 37 -12.99 -14.94 18.16
CA SER A 37 -12.24 -15.78 17.24
C SER A 37 -13.00 -16.07 15.95
N ILE A 38 -12.33 -15.99 14.78
CA ILE A 38 -12.91 -16.44 13.50
C ILE A 38 -13.17 -17.95 13.48
N GLN A 39 -12.45 -18.71 14.28
CA GLN A 39 -12.65 -20.17 14.38
C GLN A 39 -14.01 -20.52 14.98
N LYS A 40 -14.60 -19.67 15.82
CA LYS A 40 -15.98 -19.82 16.32
C LYS A 40 -17.04 -19.79 15.20
N PHE A 41 -16.69 -19.23 14.04
CA PHE A 41 -17.53 -19.21 12.84
C PHE A 41 -17.17 -20.31 11.84
N GLY A 42 -16.23 -21.20 12.21
CA GLY A 42 -15.79 -22.30 11.37
C GLY A 42 -14.78 -21.90 10.29
N VAL A 43 -14.03 -20.81 10.48
CA VAL A 43 -12.84 -20.50 9.65
C VAL A 43 -11.68 -21.31 10.21
N LEU A 44 -11.31 -22.39 9.53
CA LEU A 44 -10.36 -23.39 10.05
C LEU A 44 -9.25 -23.68 9.02
N PRO A 45 -8.01 -23.97 9.47
CA PRO A 45 -6.90 -24.28 8.56
C PRO A 45 -7.14 -25.47 7.63
N GLU A 46 -7.93 -26.46 8.07
CA GLU A 46 -8.26 -27.67 7.32
C GLU A 46 -9.38 -27.50 6.29
N ASN A 47 -10.07 -26.39 6.28
CA ASN A 47 -11.15 -26.14 5.33
C ASN A 47 -10.62 -25.74 3.95
N SER A 48 -11.43 -25.98 2.92
CA SER A 48 -11.18 -25.41 1.60
C SER A 48 -11.30 -23.87 1.63
N ALA A 49 -10.61 -23.21 0.70
CA ALA A 49 -10.61 -21.75 0.61
C ALA A 49 -12.02 -21.14 0.48
N GLU A 50 -12.91 -21.81 -0.26
CA GLU A 50 -14.28 -21.32 -0.44
C GLU A 50 -15.13 -21.50 0.83
N VAL A 51 -14.96 -22.59 1.58
CA VAL A 51 -15.63 -22.77 2.88
C VAL A 51 -15.18 -21.69 3.85
N ASN A 52 -13.88 -21.42 3.93
CA ASN A 52 -13.35 -20.35 4.78
C ASN A 52 -13.82 -18.96 4.34
N ARG A 53 -13.92 -18.70 3.03
CA ARG A 53 -14.48 -17.43 2.53
C ARG A 53 -15.92 -17.22 3.01
N VAL A 54 -16.76 -18.23 2.87
CA VAL A 54 -18.15 -18.17 3.31
C VAL A 54 -18.26 -17.98 4.83
N ASN A 55 -17.45 -18.71 5.59
CA ASN A 55 -17.46 -18.64 7.04
C ASN A 55 -16.89 -17.32 7.57
N LEU A 56 -15.84 -16.80 6.94
CA LEU A 56 -15.29 -15.48 7.28
C LEU A 56 -16.30 -14.36 6.96
N GLN A 57 -17.01 -14.46 5.84
CA GLN A 57 -18.08 -13.49 5.53
C GLN A 57 -19.22 -13.55 6.56
N LYS A 58 -19.63 -14.74 7.01
CA LYS A 58 -20.62 -14.89 8.10
C LYS A 58 -20.12 -14.25 9.40
N ALA A 59 -18.85 -14.41 9.74
CA ALA A 59 -18.25 -13.75 10.91
C ALA A 59 -18.33 -12.22 10.79
N ILE A 60 -17.98 -11.68 9.63
CA ILE A 60 -18.04 -10.25 9.33
C ILE A 60 -19.50 -9.74 9.39
N ASP A 61 -20.44 -10.50 8.83
CA ASP A 61 -21.87 -10.16 8.83
C ASP A 61 -22.45 -10.13 10.26
N TRP A 62 -21.95 -11.03 11.11
CA TRP A 62 -22.29 -11.04 12.54
C TRP A 62 -21.67 -9.86 13.29
N ALA A 63 -20.40 -9.52 12.99
CA ALA A 63 -19.65 -8.47 13.69
C ALA A 63 -20.13 -7.06 13.34
N SER A 64 -20.50 -6.79 12.09
CA SER A 64 -20.82 -5.45 11.58
C SER A 64 -21.91 -4.71 12.39
N PRO A 65 -23.08 -5.28 12.67
CA PRO A 65 -24.10 -4.59 13.47
C PRO A 65 -23.73 -4.45 14.96
N ARG A 66 -22.67 -5.14 15.40
CA ARG A 66 -22.21 -5.15 16.79
C ARG A 66 -20.99 -4.26 17.02
N GLY A 67 -20.33 -3.79 15.95
CA GLY A 67 -19.06 -3.09 16.07
C GLY A 67 -17.97 -3.97 16.68
N ALA A 68 -17.95 -5.26 16.37
CA ALA A 68 -17.06 -6.23 17.00
C ALA A 68 -15.75 -6.42 16.22
N ALA A 69 -14.69 -6.84 16.93
CA ALA A 69 -13.44 -7.29 16.36
C ALA A 69 -13.43 -8.81 16.17
N LEU A 70 -12.89 -9.26 15.06
CA LEU A 70 -12.67 -10.66 14.72
C LEU A 70 -11.17 -10.95 14.87
N PHE A 71 -10.85 -11.90 15.76
CA PHE A 71 -9.46 -12.31 15.96
C PHE A 71 -9.11 -13.45 15.01
N VAL A 72 -8.06 -13.25 14.24
CA VAL A 72 -7.44 -14.24 13.36
C VAL A 72 -6.30 -14.87 14.14
N GLU A 73 -6.46 -16.09 14.60
CA GLU A 73 -5.45 -16.77 15.38
C GLU A 73 -4.19 -17.08 14.56
N PRO A 74 -2.99 -16.99 15.16
CA PRO A 74 -1.81 -17.58 14.56
C PRO A 74 -1.93 -19.11 14.58
N VAL A 75 -1.72 -19.73 13.43
CA VAL A 75 -1.81 -21.19 13.25
C VAL A 75 -0.62 -21.71 12.49
N GLU A 76 -0.29 -22.99 12.66
CA GLU A 76 0.83 -23.64 11.97
C GLU A 76 0.61 -23.65 10.45
N ASN A 77 -0.58 -24.03 10.02
CA ASN A 77 -0.98 -24.03 8.61
C ASN A 77 -1.87 -22.80 8.34
N PRO A 78 -1.48 -21.90 7.43
CA PRO A 78 -2.27 -20.72 7.09
C PRO A 78 -3.72 -21.04 6.71
N TYR A 79 -4.64 -20.14 7.03
CA TYR A 79 -6.02 -20.26 6.57
C TYR A 79 -6.07 -20.05 5.06
N GLU A 80 -6.44 -21.08 4.29
CA GLU A 80 -6.77 -20.90 2.88
C GLU A 80 -8.11 -20.18 2.76
N VAL A 81 -8.13 -19.03 2.05
CA VAL A 81 -9.34 -18.22 1.89
C VAL A 81 -9.46 -17.77 0.43
N ALA A 82 -10.62 -18.01 -0.17
CA ALA A 82 -10.91 -17.50 -1.50
C ALA A 82 -11.16 -15.98 -1.49
N SER A 83 -10.84 -15.32 -2.60
CA SER A 83 -11.04 -13.88 -2.79
C SER A 83 -12.53 -13.48 -2.78
N GLY A 84 -12.82 -12.19 -2.58
CA GLY A 84 -14.18 -11.64 -2.61
C GLY A 84 -14.81 -11.43 -1.24
N ILE A 85 -14.02 -11.17 -0.21
CA ILE A 85 -14.49 -10.77 1.12
C ILE A 85 -14.90 -9.29 1.10
N ILE A 86 -16.04 -8.98 1.70
CA ILE A 86 -16.49 -7.61 1.98
C ILE A 86 -16.33 -7.37 3.48
N LEU A 87 -15.33 -6.60 3.87
CA LEU A 87 -15.17 -6.15 5.25
C LEU A 87 -16.14 -5.01 5.51
N LYS A 88 -17.29 -5.38 6.06
CA LYS A 88 -18.40 -4.47 6.30
C LYS A 88 -18.08 -3.44 7.38
N LYS A 89 -18.82 -2.35 7.34
CA LYS A 89 -18.67 -1.21 8.26
C LYS A 89 -18.55 -1.65 9.73
N ASN A 90 -17.72 -0.93 10.46
CA ASN A 90 -17.48 -1.09 11.90
C ASN A 90 -16.92 -2.46 12.31
N VAL A 91 -16.24 -3.18 11.41
CA VAL A 91 -15.57 -4.44 11.72
C VAL A 91 -14.06 -4.27 11.74
N SER A 92 -13.42 -4.82 12.76
CA SER A 92 -11.98 -4.94 12.83
C SER A 92 -11.56 -6.40 12.65
N LEU A 93 -10.58 -6.67 11.76
CA LEU A 93 -9.84 -7.92 11.69
C LEU A 93 -8.50 -7.73 12.40
N VAL A 94 -8.23 -8.51 13.44
CA VAL A 94 -7.03 -8.37 14.28
C VAL A 94 -6.30 -9.70 14.37
N GLY A 95 -4.99 -9.69 14.19
CA GLY A 95 -4.16 -10.87 14.26
C GLY A 95 -2.81 -10.65 14.95
N VAL A 96 -1.96 -11.67 14.90
CA VAL A 96 -0.56 -11.66 15.35
C VAL A 96 0.34 -11.53 14.13
N HIS A 97 1.02 -10.40 14.01
CA HIS A 97 1.75 -10.00 12.79
C HIS A 97 2.84 -11.00 12.36
N GLY A 98 3.51 -11.63 13.31
CA GLY A 98 4.65 -12.49 13.02
C GLY A 98 5.91 -11.73 12.56
N PRO A 99 7.00 -12.44 12.24
CA PRO A 99 8.27 -11.83 11.85
C PRO A 99 8.22 -11.28 10.43
N VAL A 100 8.73 -10.07 10.24
CA VAL A 100 8.92 -9.46 8.91
C VAL A 100 10.30 -9.86 8.37
N PRO A 101 10.40 -10.33 7.12
CA PRO A 101 11.68 -10.73 6.54
C PRO A 101 12.62 -9.54 6.35
N ARG A 102 13.90 -9.78 6.54
CA ARG A 102 14.97 -8.81 6.36
C ARG A 102 15.94 -9.27 5.26
N GLY A 103 16.50 -8.29 4.54
CA GLY A 103 17.47 -8.52 3.49
C GLY A 103 16.82 -8.96 2.16
N THR A 104 17.61 -8.92 1.08
CA THR A 104 17.14 -9.08 -0.29
C THR A 104 17.29 -10.50 -0.86
N ARG A 105 18.09 -11.35 -0.22
CA ARG A 105 18.40 -12.70 -0.74
C ARG A 105 18.14 -13.77 0.30
N HIS A 106 17.49 -14.83 -0.13
CA HIS A 106 17.34 -16.04 0.65
C HIS A 106 17.25 -17.25 -0.28
N PRO A 107 18.02 -18.33 -0.02
CA PRO A 107 18.16 -19.45 -0.95
C PRO A 107 16.93 -20.34 -1.01
N THR A 108 16.10 -20.36 0.04
CA THR A 108 14.95 -21.28 0.16
C THR A 108 13.66 -20.53 0.29
N LYS A 109 12.58 -21.10 -0.29
CA LYS A 109 11.22 -20.66 -0.04
C LYS A 109 10.89 -20.85 1.44
N GLN A 110 10.20 -19.87 2.01
CA GLN A 110 9.72 -19.89 3.39
C GLN A 110 8.19 -19.85 3.42
N GLN A 111 7.61 -20.31 4.52
CA GLN A 111 6.20 -20.13 4.83
C GLN A 111 6.07 -18.99 5.85
N PRO A 112 5.11 -18.06 5.68
CA PRO A 112 4.82 -17.05 6.67
C PRO A 112 4.34 -17.66 8.00
N VAL A 113 4.64 -16.98 9.10
CA VAL A 113 4.29 -17.39 10.47
C VAL A 113 3.56 -16.25 11.17
N GLY A 114 2.47 -16.55 11.83
CA GLY A 114 1.58 -15.58 12.48
C GLY A 114 0.13 -15.76 12.04
N SER A 115 -0.64 -14.70 12.03
CA SER A 115 -2.01 -14.70 11.49
C SER A 115 -1.96 -14.55 9.97
N VAL A 116 -2.10 -15.64 9.22
CA VAL A 116 -1.85 -15.70 7.78
C VAL A 116 -3.08 -16.15 7.02
N PHE A 117 -3.50 -15.36 6.04
CA PHE A 117 -4.41 -15.78 4.99
C PHE A 117 -3.63 -16.22 3.75
N ALA A 118 -3.73 -17.49 3.38
CA ALA A 118 -3.27 -18.03 2.10
C ALA A 118 -4.37 -17.81 1.06
N ILE A 119 -4.16 -16.84 0.17
CA ILE A 119 -5.19 -16.34 -0.72
C ILE A 119 -5.32 -17.23 -1.96
N ARG A 120 -6.55 -17.61 -2.29
CA ARG A 120 -6.92 -18.37 -3.47
C ARG A 120 -7.89 -17.56 -4.33
N GLY A 121 -7.73 -17.64 -5.64
CA GLY A 121 -8.58 -16.95 -6.62
C GLY A 121 -7.92 -15.71 -7.24
N THR A 122 -8.31 -15.45 -8.50
CA THR A 122 -7.67 -14.45 -9.39
C THR A 122 -8.66 -13.44 -9.97
N ASN A 123 -9.95 -13.52 -9.61
CA ASN A 123 -10.98 -12.76 -10.31
C ASN A 123 -11.51 -11.55 -9.51
N LEU A 124 -11.32 -11.55 -8.20
CA LEU A 124 -11.83 -10.51 -7.31
C LEU A 124 -10.71 -10.06 -6.36
N PRO A 125 -10.76 -8.82 -5.87
CA PRO A 125 -9.93 -8.40 -4.74
C PRO A 125 -10.12 -9.32 -3.56
N PHE A 126 -9.07 -9.53 -2.77
CA PHE A 126 -9.20 -10.40 -1.62
C PHE A 126 -10.17 -9.82 -0.60
N ILE A 127 -9.94 -8.55 -0.19
CA ILE A 127 -10.83 -7.82 0.73
C ILE A 127 -11.23 -6.47 0.12
N THR A 128 -12.53 -6.20 0.07
CA THR A 128 -13.08 -4.86 -0.16
C THR A 128 -13.47 -4.27 1.19
N VAL A 129 -12.94 -3.08 1.53
CA VAL A 129 -13.17 -2.41 2.82
C VAL A 129 -14.27 -1.35 2.72
N GLU A 130 -15.11 -1.28 3.76
CA GLU A 130 -16.13 -0.26 3.95
C GLU A 130 -15.76 0.70 5.10
N THR A 131 -16.63 1.65 5.40
CA THR A 131 -16.47 2.69 6.43
C THR A 131 -16.21 2.12 7.82
N GLY A 132 -15.28 2.74 8.57
CA GLY A 132 -14.99 2.41 9.96
C GLY A 132 -14.35 1.04 10.15
N THR A 133 -13.61 0.55 9.15
CA THR A 133 -12.98 -0.77 9.21
C THR A 133 -11.51 -0.69 9.60
N GLN A 134 -11.03 -1.75 10.23
CA GLN A 134 -9.63 -1.91 10.57
C GLN A 134 -9.13 -3.30 10.20
N ILE A 135 -7.89 -3.38 9.67
CA ILE A 135 -7.15 -4.63 9.51
C ILE A 135 -5.79 -4.44 10.18
N LYS A 136 -5.47 -5.30 11.16
CA LYS A 136 -4.24 -5.17 11.94
C LYS A 136 -3.57 -6.52 12.19
N GLY A 137 -2.24 -6.58 12.00
CA GLY A 137 -1.43 -7.73 12.40
C GLY A 137 -1.66 -8.98 11.55
N ILE A 138 -2.04 -8.83 10.28
CA ILE A 138 -2.35 -9.94 9.38
C ILE A 138 -1.35 -9.99 8.25
N GLN A 139 -1.01 -11.20 7.83
CA GLN A 139 -0.19 -11.46 6.67
C GLN A 139 -1.04 -12.05 5.54
N PHE A 140 -0.81 -11.56 4.33
CA PHE A 140 -1.48 -11.97 3.10
C PHE A 140 -0.49 -12.70 2.22
N TRP A 141 -0.75 -13.96 1.93
CA TRP A 141 0.17 -14.82 1.19
C TRP A 141 -0.50 -15.39 -0.05
N TYR A 142 0.15 -15.29 -1.20
CA TYR A 142 -0.26 -15.86 -2.47
C TYR A 142 0.61 -17.08 -2.81
N PRO A 143 0.32 -18.27 -2.27
CA PRO A 143 1.21 -19.43 -2.38
C PRO A 143 1.37 -19.97 -3.81
N GLU A 144 0.45 -19.65 -4.70
CA GLU A 144 0.50 -20.03 -6.12
C GLU A 144 1.33 -19.06 -6.97
N GLN A 145 1.65 -17.88 -6.45
CA GLN A 145 2.48 -16.93 -7.14
C GLN A 145 3.88 -17.51 -7.38
N THR A 146 4.45 -17.15 -8.52
CA THR A 146 5.78 -17.59 -8.90
C THR A 146 6.65 -16.42 -9.36
N ASN A 147 7.94 -16.53 -9.09
CA ASN A 147 9.00 -15.66 -9.60
C ASN A 147 10.12 -16.44 -10.29
N LYS A 148 9.87 -17.71 -10.65
CA LYS A 148 10.78 -18.51 -11.47
C LYS A 148 10.90 -17.96 -12.89
N ASP A 149 9.80 -17.42 -13.40
CA ASP A 149 9.66 -16.92 -14.76
C ASP A 149 8.77 -15.67 -14.72
N SER A 150 9.32 -14.54 -15.13
CA SER A 150 8.60 -13.26 -15.12
C SER A 150 7.34 -13.24 -15.98
N SER A 151 7.28 -14.08 -17.03
CA SER A 151 6.10 -14.22 -17.89
C SER A 151 4.95 -14.99 -17.24
N LYS A 152 5.20 -15.66 -16.11
CA LYS A 152 4.23 -16.47 -15.37
C LYS A 152 3.77 -15.81 -14.08
N ILE A 153 4.16 -14.58 -13.84
CA ILE A 153 3.64 -13.79 -12.72
C ILE A 153 2.11 -13.67 -12.87
N ILE A 154 1.40 -14.11 -11.84
CA ILE A 154 -0.07 -14.01 -11.81
C ILE A 154 -0.44 -12.57 -11.43
N GLU A 155 -1.22 -11.93 -12.30
CA GLU A 155 -1.72 -10.57 -12.09
C GLU A 155 -2.96 -10.59 -11.18
N TYR A 156 -2.74 -10.86 -9.92
CA TYR A 156 -3.83 -10.85 -8.94
C TYR A 156 -4.49 -9.48 -8.85
N PRO A 157 -5.83 -9.42 -8.67
CA PRO A 157 -6.50 -8.20 -8.25
C PRO A 157 -5.91 -7.66 -6.94
N PRO A 158 -6.20 -6.40 -6.56
CA PRO A 158 -5.69 -5.83 -5.32
C PRO A 158 -5.99 -6.71 -4.11
N THR A 159 -5.03 -6.84 -3.19
CA THR A 159 -5.28 -7.57 -1.94
C THR A 159 -6.34 -6.87 -1.10
N ILE A 160 -6.20 -5.55 -0.92
CA ILE A 160 -7.18 -4.71 -0.22
C ILE A 160 -7.60 -3.59 -1.17
N GLN A 161 -8.90 -3.40 -1.34
CA GLN A 161 -9.41 -2.25 -2.08
C GLN A 161 -10.52 -1.53 -1.33
N VAL A 162 -10.71 -0.24 -1.65
CA VAL A 162 -11.86 0.54 -1.18
C VAL A 162 -13.13 0.11 -1.90
N SER A 163 -14.29 0.25 -1.23
CA SER A 163 -15.60 0.00 -1.85
C SER A 163 -15.77 0.80 -3.15
N LYS A 164 -16.31 0.16 -4.17
CA LYS A 164 -16.68 0.79 -5.45
C LYS A 164 -18.20 1.07 -5.57
N THR A 165 -18.94 0.83 -4.48
CA THR A 165 -20.41 1.01 -4.44
C THR A 165 -20.88 2.03 -3.40
N SER A 166 -19.98 2.46 -2.51
CA SER A 166 -20.25 3.45 -1.47
C SER A 166 -18.99 4.26 -1.17
N SER A 167 -19.16 5.50 -0.73
CA SER A 167 -18.07 6.27 -0.12
C SER A 167 -17.57 5.58 1.14
N THR A 168 -16.28 5.73 1.41
CA THR A 168 -15.60 5.04 2.51
C THR A 168 -14.89 6.05 3.41
N GLN A 169 -15.02 5.89 4.72
CA GLN A 169 -14.43 6.80 5.70
C GLN A 169 -13.84 6.05 6.88
N GLY A 170 -12.68 6.49 7.38
CA GLY A 170 -12.07 5.97 8.60
C GLY A 170 -11.59 4.52 8.47
N VAL A 171 -10.75 4.23 7.48
CA VAL A 171 -10.10 2.93 7.32
C VAL A 171 -8.70 2.95 7.93
N THR A 172 -8.38 1.97 8.76
CA THR A 172 -7.04 1.78 9.33
C THR A 172 -6.46 0.43 8.90
N LEU A 173 -5.30 0.47 8.24
CA LEU A 173 -4.49 -0.69 7.88
C LEU A 173 -3.17 -0.62 8.59
N SER A 174 -2.89 -1.57 9.50
CA SER A 174 -1.72 -1.49 10.38
C SER A 174 -1.02 -2.83 10.56
N CYS A 175 0.31 -2.83 10.54
CA CYS A 175 1.13 -4.03 10.74
C CYS A 175 0.76 -5.16 9.78
N LEU A 176 0.69 -4.89 8.48
CA LEU A 176 0.35 -5.86 7.46
C LEU A 176 1.59 -6.29 6.68
N THR A 177 1.63 -7.56 6.26
CA THR A 177 2.68 -8.05 5.35
C THR A 177 2.06 -8.77 4.18
N PHE A 178 2.61 -8.51 2.98
CA PHE A 178 2.12 -9.06 1.72
C PHE A 178 3.23 -9.90 1.07
N TYR A 179 2.89 -11.10 0.62
CA TYR A 179 3.82 -12.01 -0.03
C TYR A 179 3.24 -12.52 -1.35
N GLY A 180 3.81 -12.03 -2.44
CA GLY A 180 3.42 -12.43 -3.79
C GLY A 180 2.24 -11.65 -4.37
N GLU A 181 1.88 -10.56 -3.77
CA GLU A 181 0.86 -9.63 -4.26
C GLU A 181 1.27 -9.00 -5.60
N TYR A 182 0.29 -8.67 -6.44
CA TYR A 182 0.49 -7.88 -7.64
C TYR A 182 0.30 -6.38 -7.36
N LEU A 183 -0.75 -6.04 -6.62
CA LEU A 183 -1.03 -4.74 -6.02
C LEU A 183 -1.54 -4.97 -4.60
N ALA A 184 -0.90 -4.38 -3.60
CA ALA A 184 -1.28 -4.61 -2.21
C ALA A 184 -2.56 -3.87 -1.83
N MET A 185 -2.59 -2.54 -2.00
CA MET A 185 -3.68 -1.68 -1.52
C MET A 185 -4.13 -0.70 -2.60
N ASP A 186 -5.40 -0.78 -3.00
CA ASP A 186 -6.02 0.07 -4.01
C ASP A 186 -7.12 0.94 -3.41
N PHE A 187 -6.75 2.13 -2.99
CA PHE A 187 -7.67 3.19 -2.57
C PHE A 187 -7.96 4.16 -3.71
N ASN A 188 -8.03 3.64 -4.94
CA ASN A 188 -8.47 4.38 -6.10
C ASN A 188 -10.01 4.51 -6.06
N ALA A 189 -10.50 5.48 -5.31
CA ALA A 189 -11.91 5.85 -5.22
C ALA A 189 -12.36 6.58 -6.49
N SER A 190 -13.49 7.27 -6.46
CA SER A 190 -13.95 8.08 -7.57
C SER A 190 -14.48 9.42 -7.06
N ARG A 191 -14.65 10.38 -7.97
CA ARG A 191 -15.20 11.68 -7.60
C ARG A 191 -16.60 11.61 -6.97
N GLN A 192 -17.37 10.58 -7.30
CA GLN A 192 -18.72 10.35 -6.77
C GLN A 192 -18.72 9.53 -5.48
N LEU A 193 -17.72 8.67 -5.32
CA LEU A 193 -17.58 7.75 -4.19
C LEU A 193 -16.21 7.97 -3.55
N ILE A 194 -16.08 9.09 -2.86
CA ILE A 194 -14.81 9.51 -2.24
C ILE A 194 -14.40 8.63 -1.07
N CYS A 195 -13.12 8.71 -0.74
CA CYS A 195 -12.55 8.08 0.43
C CYS A 195 -12.03 9.16 1.39
N GLU A 196 -12.17 8.96 2.70
CA GLU A 196 -11.74 9.94 3.70
C GLU A 196 -11.08 9.27 4.92
N LEU A 197 -10.18 10.00 5.59
CA LEU A 197 -9.57 9.58 6.86
C LEU A 197 -8.90 8.21 6.78
N ILE A 198 -8.04 8.00 5.77
CA ILE A 198 -7.32 6.75 5.59
C ILE A 198 -6.01 6.80 6.37
N LEU A 199 -5.75 5.75 7.16
CA LEU A 199 -4.46 5.50 7.79
C LEU A 199 -3.90 4.16 7.33
N ILE A 200 -2.73 4.19 6.71
CA ILE A 200 -1.94 3.00 6.35
C ILE A 200 -0.59 3.11 7.03
N GLU A 201 -0.25 2.15 7.89
CA GLU A 201 0.98 2.22 8.68
C GLU A 201 1.63 0.85 8.91
N HIS A 202 2.97 0.82 9.00
CA HIS A 202 3.76 -0.37 9.27
C HIS A 202 3.40 -1.55 8.32
N CYS A 203 3.30 -1.25 7.02
CA CYS A 203 2.98 -2.26 6.00
C CYS A 203 4.21 -2.64 5.20
N TYR A 204 4.32 -3.94 4.86
CA TYR A 204 5.48 -4.54 4.24
C TYR A 204 5.09 -5.39 3.04
N GLY A 205 5.83 -5.32 1.93
CA GLY A 205 5.55 -6.13 0.75
C GLY A 205 6.58 -5.94 -0.36
N TYR A 206 6.29 -6.55 -1.52
CA TYR A 206 6.99 -6.27 -2.78
C TYR A 206 6.04 -6.54 -3.94
N PRO A 207 5.36 -5.53 -4.46
CA PRO A 207 4.29 -5.71 -5.45
C PRO A 207 4.88 -6.11 -6.80
N LEU A 208 4.48 -7.26 -7.31
CA LEU A 208 4.95 -7.76 -8.62
C LEU A 208 4.37 -6.98 -9.80
N GLY A 209 3.31 -6.20 -9.58
CA GLY A 209 2.77 -5.20 -10.51
C GLY A 209 3.50 -3.87 -10.50
N GLY A 210 4.34 -3.61 -9.49
CA GLY A 210 5.12 -2.38 -9.35
C GLY A 210 4.46 -1.29 -8.52
N GLU A 211 3.17 -1.36 -8.21
CA GLU A 211 2.47 -0.45 -7.29
C GLU A 211 2.14 -1.18 -5.98
N PHE A 212 2.53 -0.59 -4.86
CA PHE A 212 2.20 -1.11 -3.52
C PHE A 212 0.95 -0.46 -2.95
N ILE A 213 0.89 0.88 -2.98
CA ILE A 213 -0.25 1.66 -2.52
C ILE A 213 -0.65 2.64 -3.62
N ARG A 214 -1.92 2.58 -4.01
CA ARG A 214 -2.56 3.55 -4.89
C ARG A 214 -3.65 4.30 -4.13
N ILE A 215 -3.58 5.63 -4.14
CA ILE A 215 -4.57 6.53 -3.53
C ILE A 215 -5.06 7.51 -4.59
N ASP A 216 -6.37 7.58 -4.78
CA ASP A 216 -7.02 8.54 -5.65
C ASP A 216 -8.40 8.91 -5.10
N TYR A 217 -8.77 10.19 -5.14
CA TYR A 217 -10.01 10.74 -4.55
C TYR A 217 -10.16 10.42 -3.04
N CYS A 218 -9.04 10.53 -2.32
CA CYS A 218 -8.99 10.39 -0.87
C CYS A 218 -8.72 11.74 -0.22
N TYR A 219 -9.62 12.18 0.63
CA TYR A 219 -9.60 13.50 1.26
C TYR A 219 -9.56 13.40 2.79
N ASP A 220 -9.61 14.56 3.42
CA ASP A 220 -9.54 14.73 4.87
C ASP A 220 -8.34 14.03 5.50
N ILE A 221 -7.23 14.19 4.76
CA ILE A 221 -5.86 13.83 5.07
C ILE A 221 -5.60 12.32 5.08
N PRO A 222 -5.32 11.72 3.91
CA PRO A 222 -4.77 10.37 3.86
C PRO A 222 -3.36 10.33 4.47
N ARG A 223 -3.09 9.33 5.29
CA ARG A 223 -1.80 9.11 5.96
C ARG A 223 -1.19 7.79 5.56
N ILE A 224 0.05 7.82 5.08
CA ILE A 224 0.86 6.61 4.81
C ILE A 224 2.15 6.74 5.59
N LEU A 225 2.36 5.84 6.57
CA LEU A 225 3.42 5.95 7.56
C LEU A 225 4.20 4.63 7.68
N HIS A 226 5.53 4.69 7.79
CA HIS A 226 6.38 3.54 8.13
C HIS A 226 6.19 2.32 7.22
N CYS A 227 6.07 2.51 5.90
CA CYS A 227 5.89 1.42 4.95
C CYS A 227 7.22 1.03 4.30
N HIS A 228 7.45 -0.30 4.17
CA HIS A 228 8.73 -0.83 3.71
C HIS A 228 8.53 -1.87 2.59
N VAL A 229 8.93 -1.52 1.38
CA VAL A 229 8.78 -2.35 0.18
C VAL A 229 10.14 -2.90 -0.25
N ASN A 230 10.30 -4.24 -0.18
CA ASN A 230 11.59 -4.88 -0.37
C ASN A 230 11.46 -6.24 -1.07
N PRO A 231 12.29 -6.54 -2.10
CA PRO A 231 12.26 -7.82 -2.81
C PRO A 231 12.46 -9.07 -1.96
N ALA A 232 12.94 -8.93 -0.72
CA ALA A 232 13.06 -10.05 0.22
C ALA A 232 11.73 -10.81 0.41
N MET A 233 10.60 -10.15 0.20
CA MET A 233 9.27 -10.78 0.26
C MET A 233 9.10 -11.90 -0.78
N GLN A 234 9.86 -11.90 -1.87
CA GLN A 234 9.81 -12.92 -2.92
C GLN A 234 10.18 -14.33 -2.42
N ARG A 235 10.92 -14.46 -1.31
CA ARG A 235 11.30 -15.77 -0.76
C ARG A 235 10.12 -16.59 -0.22
N PHE A 236 8.97 -15.96 -0.03
CA PHE A 236 7.74 -16.63 0.43
C PHE A 236 6.89 -17.17 -0.72
N ILE A 237 7.33 -17.01 -1.97
CA ILE A 237 6.65 -17.53 -3.15
C ILE A 237 7.55 -18.51 -3.92
N SER A 238 6.98 -19.22 -4.88
CA SER A 238 7.72 -20.21 -5.68
C SER A 238 8.85 -19.56 -6.47
N GLY A 239 10.06 -20.10 -6.36
CA GLY A 239 11.26 -19.60 -7.04
C GLY A 239 12.18 -18.75 -6.17
N GLY A 240 11.75 -18.31 -4.99
CA GLY A 240 12.56 -17.46 -4.10
C GLY A 240 12.89 -16.10 -4.71
N TYR A 241 13.93 -15.43 -4.25
CA TYR A 241 14.37 -14.16 -4.83
C TYR A 241 14.86 -14.33 -6.28
N SER A 242 14.33 -13.53 -7.20
CA SER A 242 14.69 -13.56 -8.62
C SER A 242 15.02 -12.17 -9.15
N ARG A 243 16.19 -12.03 -9.75
CA ARG A 243 16.60 -10.81 -10.45
C ARG A 243 15.72 -10.54 -11.67
N GLN A 244 15.36 -11.57 -12.43
CA GLN A 244 14.50 -11.42 -13.61
C GLN A 244 13.13 -10.84 -13.26
N VAL A 245 12.59 -11.17 -12.08
CA VAL A 245 11.34 -10.58 -11.62
C VAL A 245 11.50 -9.11 -11.27
N ILE A 246 12.61 -8.72 -10.65
CA ILE A 246 12.89 -7.30 -10.39
C ILE A 246 12.99 -6.54 -11.71
N ASP A 247 13.70 -7.07 -12.69
CA ASP A 247 13.82 -6.44 -14.01
C ASP A 247 12.44 -6.30 -14.69
N ALA A 248 11.56 -7.29 -14.54
CA ALA A 248 10.19 -7.24 -15.03
C ALA A 248 9.32 -6.19 -14.30
N VAL A 249 9.46 -6.09 -12.98
CA VAL A 249 8.77 -5.06 -12.17
C VAL A 249 9.23 -3.66 -12.60
N VAL A 250 10.52 -3.44 -12.73
CA VAL A 250 11.10 -2.17 -13.21
C VAL A 250 10.60 -1.83 -14.63
N ALA A 251 10.51 -2.83 -15.51
CA ALA A 251 10.04 -2.65 -16.89
C ALA A 251 8.56 -2.20 -16.98
N ARG A 252 7.75 -2.42 -15.95
CA ARG A 252 6.35 -1.94 -15.89
C ARG A 252 6.23 -0.42 -15.73
N LYS A 253 7.31 0.26 -15.34
CA LYS A 253 7.37 1.72 -15.16
C LYS A 253 6.31 2.25 -14.18
N LYS A 254 6.05 1.48 -13.11
CA LYS A 254 5.12 1.86 -12.05
C LYS A 254 5.87 2.36 -10.82
N PHE A 255 5.20 3.20 -10.04
CA PHE A 255 5.72 3.73 -8.78
C PHE A 255 5.19 2.94 -7.60
N THR A 256 6.05 2.71 -6.61
CA THR A 256 5.67 2.01 -5.38
C THR A 256 4.47 2.66 -4.69
N TYR A 257 4.49 4.00 -4.63
CA TYR A 257 3.42 4.81 -4.06
C TYR A 257 2.86 5.75 -5.13
N ALA A 258 1.56 5.65 -5.40
CA ALA A 258 0.87 6.51 -6.37
C ALA A 258 -0.24 7.30 -5.66
N ILE A 259 -0.10 8.62 -5.60
CA ILE A 259 -0.97 9.52 -4.85
C ILE A 259 -1.56 10.56 -5.81
N ASN A 260 -2.89 10.64 -5.88
CA ASN A 260 -3.59 11.61 -6.70
C ASN A 260 -4.91 12.05 -6.06
N HIS A 261 -5.48 13.18 -6.49
CA HIS A 261 -6.73 13.78 -5.97
C HIS A 261 -6.85 13.63 -4.44
N THR A 262 -5.90 14.24 -3.73
CA THR A 262 -5.91 14.28 -2.27
C THR A 262 -5.75 15.72 -1.78
N ASP A 263 -6.16 15.97 -0.56
CA ASP A 263 -5.83 17.16 0.18
C ASP A 263 -4.82 16.85 1.29
N ASN A 264 -3.75 17.64 1.33
CA ASN A 264 -2.73 17.65 2.38
C ASN A 264 -2.23 16.24 2.82
N ALA A 265 -1.96 15.35 1.84
CA ALA A 265 -1.47 14.01 2.11
C ALA A 265 -0.24 14.02 3.03
N GLN A 266 -0.25 13.21 4.07
CA GLN A 266 0.85 13.06 5.02
C GLN A 266 1.55 11.73 4.80
N LEU A 267 2.79 11.79 4.31
CA LEU A 267 3.61 10.66 3.90
C LEU A 267 4.91 10.68 4.70
N MET A 268 5.19 9.64 5.46
CA MET A 268 6.35 9.63 6.34
C MET A 268 6.98 8.24 6.45
N ASP A 269 8.31 8.21 6.47
CA ASP A 269 9.12 7.00 6.63
C ASP A 269 8.76 5.91 5.61
N LEU A 270 8.81 6.30 4.34
CA LEU A 270 8.51 5.41 3.22
C LEU A 270 9.81 4.87 2.63
N PHE A 271 9.86 3.56 2.49
CA PHE A 271 10.98 2.86 1.88
C PHE A 271 10.54 2.05 0.67
N THR A 272 11.36 2.08 -0.39
CA THR A 272 11.28 1.11 -1.48
C THR A 272 12.67 0.72 -1.96
N PHE A 273 12.82 -0.52 -2.41
CA PHE A 273 14.05 -1.04 -2.96
C PHE A 273 13.77 -1.85 -4.22
N GLY A 274 14.50 -1.52 -5.31
CA GLY A 274 14.46 -2.33 -6.53
C GLY A 274 13.15 -2.25 -7.32
N ASN A 275 12.56 -1.06 -7.42
CA ASN A 275 11.38 -0.78 -8.24
C ASN A 275 11.70 0.27 -9.32
N TYR A 276 10.79 0.53 -10.25
CA TYR A 276 10.95 1.62 -11.21
C TYR A 276 10.90 2.98 -10.53
N GLY A 277 9.87 3.23 -9.72
CA GLY A 277 9.71 4.51 -9.06
C GLY A 277 9.46 4.40 -7.56
N GLY A 278 9.93 5.39 -6.81
CA GLY A 278 9.60 5.56 -5.40
C GLY A 278 8.16 6.05 -5.26
N ILE A 279 7.92 7.32 -5.57
CA ILE A 279 6.59 7.92 -5.46
C ILE A 279 6.23 8.78 -6.67
N ILE A 280 4.98 8.66 -7.14
CA ILE A 280 4.36 9.58 -8.08
C ILE A 280 3.28 10.40 -7.36
N LEU A 281 3.39 11.73 -7.48
CA LEU A 281 2.50 12.72 -6.91
C LEU A 281 1.70 13.35 -8.05
N GLY A 282 0.42 13.03 -8.15
CA GLY A 282 -0.45 13.48 -9.23
C GLY A 282 -0.65 14.99 -9.25
N SER A 283 -1.14 15.52 -10.36
CA SER A 283 -1.32 16.98 -10.56
C SER A 283 -2.39 17.57 -9.62
N ALA A 284 -3.32 16.78 -9.15
CA ALA A 284 -4.42 17.22 -8.29
C ALA A 284 -4.19 16.91 -6.80
N THR A 285 -2.93 16.80 -6.36
CA THR A 285 -2.59 16.48 -4.96
C THR A 285 -1.57 17.47 -4.40
N TYR A 286 -1.60 17.67 -3.09
CA TYR A 286 -0.62 18.43 -2.32
C TYR A 286 -0.40 17.79 -0.94
N GLY A 287 0.70 18.11 -0.28
CA GLY A 287 0.99 17.52 1.03
C GLY A 287 2.45 17.56 1.42
N GLN A 288 2.81 16.59 2.22
CA GLN A 288 4.12 16.48 2.84
C GLN A 288 4.68 15.07 2.65
N LEU A 289 5.96 14.97 2.26
CA LEU A 289 6.75 13.75 2.24
C LEU A 289 8.00 13.96 3.08
N THR A 290 8.17 13.17 4.12
CA THR A 290 9.33 13.31 5.01
C THR A 290 9.90 11.97 5.45
N ASN A 291 11.20 11.96 5.78
CA ASN A 291 11.92 10.80 6.29
C ASN A 291 11.76 9.56 5.38
N PHE A 292 12.15 9.67 4.13
CA PHE A 292 12.00 8.59 3.15
C PHE A 292 13.33 8.09 2.61
N ASN A 293 13.34 6.84 2.12
CA ASN A 293 14.47 6.27 1.39
C ASN A 293 13.97 5.49 0.17
N PHE A 294 14.30 5.96 -1.02
CA PHE A 294 13.98 5.28 -2.29
C PHE A 294 15.28 4.74 -2.89
N ASP A 295 15.50 3.44 -2.67
CA ASP A 295 16.76 2.76 -2.97
C ASP A 295 16.65 1.93 -4.26
N CYS A 296 17.64 2.07 -5.12
CA CYS A 296 17.71 1.34 -6.40
C CYS A 296 16.45 1.51 -7.26
N VAL A 297 16.11 2.75 -7.57
CA VAL A 297 14.99 3.13 -8.44
C VAL A 297 15.47 3.81 -9.72
N SER A 298 14.61 3.92 -10.72
CA SER A 298 14.87 4.78 -11.89
C SER A 298 14.51 6.23 -11.58
N ILE A 299 13.37 6.45 -10.95
CA ILE A 299 12.88 7.77 -10.55
C ILE A 299 12.49 7.70 -9.07
N GLY A 300 13.12 8.54 -8.24
CA GLY A 300 12.77 8.59 -6.81
C GLY A 300 11.41 9.24 -6.60
N ILE A 301 11.28 10.50 -7.03
CA ILE A 301 10.06 11.30 -6.89
C ILE A 301 9.67 11.86 -8.25
N HIS A 302 8.43 11.67 -8.65
CA HIS A 302 7.84 12.30 -9.82
C HIS A 302 6.60 13.10 -9.41
N LYS A 303 6.75 14.42 -9.30
CA LYS A 303 5.62 15.33 -9.11
C LYS A 303 5.09 15.73 -10.48
N LEU A 304 3.91 15.21 -10.80
CA LEU A 304 3.17 15.63 -11.98
C LEU A 304 2.57 17.03 -11.81
N GLY A 305 2.42 17.74 -12.90
CA GLY A 305 1.76 19.01 -12.91
C GLY A 305 1.12 19.27 -14.27
N ASP A 306 0.14 20.14 -14.25
CA ASP A 306 -0.48 20.72 -15.44
C ASP A 306 -0.64 22.25 -15.23
N ASN A 307 -1.36 22.91 -16.10
CA ASN A 307 -1.63 24.35 -15.99
C ASN A 307 -2.94 24.66 -15.22
N THR A 308 -3.56 23.66 -14.60
CA THR A 308 -4.88 23.78 -13.96
C THR A 308 -4.78 23.92 -12.45
N PHE A 309 -3.92 23.11 -11.81
CA PHE A 309 -3.83 23.03 -10.37
C PHE A 309 -2.52 23.61 -9.83
N ASN A 310 -2.62 24.66 -9.01
CA ASN A 310 -1.49 25.18 -8.25
C ASN A 310 -1.36 24.37 -6.94
N ARG A 311 -0.58 23.28 -6.97
CA ARG A 311 -0.41 22.37 -5.84
C ARG A 311 1.00 22.41 -5.28
N ASN A 312 1.07 22.45 -3.95
CA ASN A 312 2.33 22.61 -3.22
C ASN A 312 2.74 21.31 -2.55
N TRP A 313 4.03 20.99 -2.61
CA TRP A 313 4.61 19.87 -1.90
C TRP A 313 5.78 20.32 -1.02
N MET A 314 5.81 19.80 0.20
CA MET A 314 6.94 19.89 1.11
C MET A 314 7.62 18.52 1.19
N ILE A 315 8.86 18.44 0.73
CA ILE A 315 9.65 17.22 0.67
C ILE A 315 10.88 17.42 1.53
N ALA A 316 11.08 16.57 2.55
CA ALA A 316 12.16 16.81 3.50
C ALA A 316 12.79 15.51 4.03
N GLN A 317 14.07 15.59 4.40
CA GLN A 317 14.80 14.58 5.16
C GLN A 317 14.73 13.19 4.51
N GLY A 318 15.20 13.09 3.27
CA GLY A 318 15.15 11.85 2.53
C GLY A 318 16.44 11.51 1.82
N SER A 319 16.55 10.26 1.39
CA SER A 319 17.60 9.80 0.51
C SER A 319 17.05 9.08 -0.71
N ILE A 320 17.71 9.28 -1.86
CA ILE A 320 17.34 8.67 -3.13
C ILE A 320 18.59 8.05 -3.76
N ILE A 321 18.51 6.77 -4.10
CA ILE A 321 19.50 6.06 -4.91
C ILE A 321 18.89 5.75 -6.26
N ALA A 322 19.01 6.66 -7.21
CA ALA A 322 18.52 6.50 -8.57
C ALA A 322 19.65 5.98 -9.46
N ASN A 323 19.59 4.70 -9.81
CA ASN A 323 20.67 4.01 -10.54
C ASN A 323 20.18 2.82 -11.39
N VAL A 324 18.88 2.65 -11.57
CA VAL A 324 18.28 1.54 -12.29
C VAL A 324 17.57 2.06 -13.55
N GLY A 325 18.01 1.63 -14.72
CA GLY A 325 17.40 2.08 -15.98
C GLY A 325 18.01 1.37 -17.18
N LYS A 326 17.55 1.73 -18.38
CA LYS A 326 18.14 1.27 -19.65
C LYS A 326 19.30 2.18 -20.06
N THR A 327 19.13 3.47 -19.90
CA THR A 327 20.14 4.50 -20.17
C THR A 327 20.27 5.42 -18.97
N VAL A 328 21.34 6.19 -18.89
CA VAL A 328 21.55 7.16 -17.80
C VAL A 328 20.53 8.29 -17.87
N GLU A 329 20.13 8.67 -19.07
CA GLU A 329 19.14 9.72 -19.36
C GLU A 329 17.73 9.38 -18.84
N ASP A 330 17.45 8.10 -18.59
CA ASP A 330 16.18 7.64 -18.01
C ASP A 330 16.16 7.69 -16.47
N ILE A 331 17.27 8.05 -15.82
CA ILE A 331 17.43 7.95 -14.38
C ILE A 331 17.50 9.33 -13.74
N HIS A 332 16.47 9.67 -12.98
CA HIS A 332 16.36 10.95 -12.28
C HIS A 332 15.94 10.74 -10.82
N PRO A 333 16.69 11.24 -9.84
CA PRO A 333 16.21 11.24 -8.46
C PRO A 333 14.86 11.95 -8.30
N ILE A 334 14.71 13.13 -8.93
CA ILE A 334 13.52 13.96 -8.80
C ILE A 334 13.10 14.52 -10.16
N ILE A 335 11.82 14.40 -10.48
CA ILE A 335 11.19 15.11 -11.62
C ILE A 335 10.07 15.97 -11.07
N VAL A 336 10.06 17.26 -11.45
CA VAL A 336 9.01 18.20 -11.09
C VAL A 336 8.39 18.81 -12.34
N GLU A 337 7.07 18.75 -12.44
CA GLU A 337 6.30 19.28 -13.57
C GLU A 337 5.23 20.28 -13.17
N GLY A 338 4.94 21.23 -14.07
CA GLY A 338 3.76 22.07 -14.08
C GLY A 338 3.67 23.10 -12.94
N LEU A 339 2.44 23.57 -12.71
CA LEU A 339 2.13 24.60 -11.71
C LEU A 339 2.40 24.15 -10.27
N GLY A 340 2.74 25.13 -9.44
CA GLY A 340 2.82 24.97 -7.99
C GLY A 340 4.22 25.15 -7.43
N HIS A 341 4.29 25.09 -6.11
CA HIS A 341 5.53 25.22 -5.36
C HIS A 341 5.98 23.86 -4.81
N THR A 342 7.24 23.55 -5.00
CA THR A 342 7.88 22.38 -4.41
C THR A 342 9.06 22.84 -3.54
N ALA A 343 8.93 22.66 -2.24
CA ALA A 343 10.01 22.90 -1.29
C ALA A 343 10.73 21.58 -1.01
N ILE A 344 12.06 21.56 -1.15
CA ILE A 344 12.90 20.39 -0.93
C ILE A 344 13.97 20.74 0.09
N THR A 345 14.01 20.04 1.21
CA THR A 345 14.91 20.35 2.33
C THR A 345 15.66 19.12 2.81
N ASN A 346 16.98 19.21 2.88
CA ASN A 346 17.85 18.14 3.37
C ASN A 346 17.59 16.78 2.68
N VAL A 347 17.46 16.78 1.38
CA VAL A 347 17.34 15.57 0.57
C VAL A 347 18.67 15.25 -0.09
N GLU A 348 19.18 14.06 0.18
CA GLU A 348 20.38 13.56 -0.48
C GLU A 348 19.98 12.65 -1.66
N ALA A 349 20.56 12.90 -2.82
CA ALA A 349 20.56 11.91 -3.90
C ALA A 349 21.99 11.47 -4.17
N PHE A 350 22.17 10.15 -4.16
CA PHE A 350 23.44 9.54 -4.52
C PHE A 350 23.19 8.31 -5.36
N SER A 351 24.17 7.91 -6.12
CA SER A 351 24.17 6.65 -6.85
C SER A 351 25.46 5.94 -6.58
N GLY A 352 25.40 4.67 -6.51
CA GLY A 352 26.56 3.80 -6.34
C GLY A 352 26.34 2.51 -7.09
N ASN A 353 27.40 1.82 -7.42
CA ASN A 353 27.29 0.49 -7.98
C ASN A 353 26.89 -0.48 -6.87
N ASN A 354 25.59 -0.52 -6.57
CA ASN A 354 25.05 -1.58 -5.72
C ASN A 354 24.89 -2.84 -6.56
N GLY A 355 25.93 -3.63 -6.68
CA GLY A 355 26.04 -4.81 -7.55
C GLY A 355 24.89 -5.83 -7.49
N ALA A 356 23.90 -5.62 -6.60
CA ALA A 356 22.70 -6.45 -6.52
C ALA A 356 21.65 -6.09 -7.59
N ILE A 357 21.41 -4.79 -7.85
CA ILE A 357 20.29 -4.33 -8.71
C ILE A 357 20.72 -3.23 -9.68
N SER A 358 21.72 -2.42 -9.34
CA SER A 358 22.16 -1.28 -10.16
C SER A 358 22.72 -1.71 -11.52
N ASN A 359 22.25 -1.04 -12.57
CA ASN A 359 22.73 -1.27 -13.94
C ASN A 359 23.73 -0.22 -14.40
N LEU A 360 23.56 1.04 -14.03
CA LEU A 360 24.25 2.18 -14.62
C LEU A 360 25.11 3.00 -13.63
N GLY A 361 24.88 2.85 -12.35
CA GLY A 361 25.69 3.44 -11.29
C GLY A 361 25.42 4.92 -10.98
N ASN A 362 24.93 5.72 -11.92
CA ASN A 362 24.68 7.15 -11.74
C ASN A 362 23.36 7.58 -12.36
N SER A 363 22.77 8.66 -11.82
CA SER A 363 21.65 9.37 -12.44
C SER A 363 22.15 10.37 -13.50
N TRP A 364 21.23 10.86 -14.34
CA TRP A 364 21.52 11.92 -15.28
C TRP A 364 21.81 13.24 -14.56
N ASP A 365 20.87 13.67 -13.74
CA ASP A 365 20.96 14.88 -12.91
C ASP A 365 20.53 14.58 -11.47
N TYR A 366 20.43 15.62 -10.65
CA TYR A 366 19.75 15.55 -9.36
C TYR A 366 18.26 15.77 -9.51
N MET A 367 17.86 16.76 -10.36
CA MET A 367 16.46 17.06 -10.60
C MET A 367 16.23 17.59 -12.01
N THR A 368 15.22 17.03 -12.67
CA THR A 368 14.67 17.55 -13.93
C THR A 368 13.40 18.37 -13.67
N ILE A 369 13.36 19.58 -14.20
CA ILE A 369 12.22 20.51 -14.11
C ILE A 369 11.67 20.71 -15.51
N ARG A 370 10.44 20.23 -15.76
CA ARG A 370 9.85 20.24 -17.08
C ARG A 370 8.34 20.53 -17.07
N GLY A 371 7.69 20.45 -18.24
CA GLY A 371 6.29 20.78 -18.42
C GLY A 371 6.06 22.26 -18.60
N GLU A 372 4.81 22.69 -18.53
CA GLU A 372 4.37 24.06 -18.75
C GLU A 372 3.85 24.69 -17.45
N GLY A 373 3.70 26.04 -17.47
CA GLY A 373 3.19 26.80 -16.33
C GLY A 373 4.27 27.24 -15.35
N LYS A 374 3.90 28.09 -14.40
CA LYS A 374 4.81 28.65 -13.41
C LYS A 374 5.12 27.61 -12.33
N CYS A 375 6.29 26.99 -12.45
CA CYS A 375 6.83 26.08 -11.46
C CYS A 375 7.77 26.84 -10.51
N THR A 376 7.50 26.81 -9.21
CA THR A 376 8.38 27.43 -8.21
C THR A 376 9.05 26.33 -7.39
N ILE A 377 10.37 26.37 -7.30
CA ILE A 377 11.15 25.39 -6.54
C ILE A 377 12.01 26.12 -5.53
N SER A 378 11.98 25.67 -4.29
CA SER A 378 12.89 26.12 -3.24
C SER A 378 13.64 24.94 -2.67
N MET A 379 14.98 24.97 -2.73
CA MET A 379 15.86 23.90 -2.25
C MET A 379 16.76 24.42 -1.14
N PHE A 380 16.84 23.67 -0.02
CA PHE A 380 17.67 24.02 1.12
C PHE A 380 18.46 22.81 1.62
N GLY A 381 19.78 22.95 1.77
CA GLY A 381 20.64 21.97 2.40
C GLY A 381 20.70 20.59 1.71
N CYS A 382 20.34 20.53 0.43
CA CYS A 382 20.33 19.27 -0.34
C CYS A 382 21.74 18.85 -0.74
N ARG A 383 22.01 17.55 -0.78
CA ARG A 383 23.29 16.99 -1.22
C ARG A 383 23.11 16.24 -2.53
N MET A 384 23.69 16.79 -3.61
CA MET A 384 23.52 16.33 -4.98
C MET A 384 24.77 15.58 -5.45
N ARG A 385 24.75 14.24 -5.41
CA ARG A 385 25.93 13.42 -5.68
C ARG A 385 25.78 12.55 -6.93
N ASN A 386 26.90 12.19 -7.53
CA ASN A 386 27.01 11.14 -8.54
C ASN A 386 26.13 11.30 -9.79
N TYR A 387 25.76 12.49 -10.19
CA TYR A 387 25.05 12.74 -11.45
C TYR A 387 26.05 12.91 -12.63
N LYS A 388 25.58 12.62 -13.86
CA LYS A 388 26.40 12.64 -15.09
C LYS A 388 26.45 13.97 -15.80
N SER A 389 25.34 14.71 -15.81
CA SER A 389 25.26 16.02 -16.46
C SER A 389 26.27 17.03 -15.89
N ASP A 390 26.53 18.11 -16.63
CA ASP A 390 27.41 19.19 -16.17
C ASP A 390 26.86 19.94 -14.96
N LYS A 391 25.53 20.02 -14.87
CA LYS A 391 24.81 20.72 -13.79
C LYS A 391 23.87 19.79 -13.06
N PRO A 392 23.63 20.01 -11.76
CA PRO A 392 22.72 19.18 -10.97
C PRO A 392 21.26 19.31 -11.40
N LEU A 393 20.88 20.43 -11.99
CA LEU A 393 19.50 20.74 -12.38
C LEU A 393 19.38 20.81 -13.90
N THR A 394 18.49 19.99 -14.48
CA THR A 394 18.07 20.06 -15.88
C THR A 394 16.77 20.87 -15.96
N ILE A 395 16.85 22.12 -16.46
CA ILE A 395 15.71 23.05 -16.50
C ILE A 395 15.18 23.11 -17.93
N LEU A 396 14.07 22.46 -18.18
CA LEU A 396 13.37 22.43 -19.48
C LEU A 396 12.10 23.30 -19.47
N ASN A 397 11.59 23.69 -18.29
CA ASN A 397 10.45 24.58 -18.15
C ASN A 397 10.93 26.05 -18.17
N PRO A 398 10.61 26.85 -19.20
CA PRO A 398 11.05 28.24 -19.31
C PRO A 398 10.42 29.19 -18.27
N ASN A 399 9.32 28.74 -17.63
CA ASN A 399 8.61 29.51 -16.60
C ASN A 399 8.99 29.11 -15.18
N ALA A 400 10.03 28.26 -15.03
CA ALA A 400 10.47 27.84 -13.72
C ALA A 400 11.15 28.97 -12.95
N VAL A 401 10.76 29.12 -11.69
CA VAL A 401 11.41 30.04 -10.73
C VAL A 401 12.10 29.19 -9.68
N ILE A 402 13.43 29.26 -9.63
CA ILE A 402 14.22 28.33 -8.82
C ILE A 402 15.06 29.11 -7.82
N GLN A 403 15.01 28.68 -6.57
CA GLN A 403 15.85 29.18 -5.49
C GLN A 403 16.57 28.01 -4.84
N VAL A 404 17.89 28.06 -4.80
CA VAL A 404 18.75 27.05 -4.18
C VAL A 404 19.66 27.71 -3.18
N PHE A 405 19.68 27.21 -1.96
CA PHE A 405 20.51 27.79 -0.89
C PHE A 405 21.13 26.69 0.00
N GLY A 406 22.43 26.80 0.23
CA GLY A 406 23.17 25.91 1.12
C GLY A 406 23.22 24.44 0.64
N CYS A 407 23.01 24.21 -0.65
CA CYS A 407 23.15 22.87 -1.24
C CYS A 407 24.62 22.59 -1.58
N ILE A 408 24.94 21.30 -1.75
CA ILE A 408 26.28 20.83 -2.11
C ILE A 408 26.17 19.97 -3.38
N ASP A 409 27.02 20.24 -4.35
CA ASP A 409 27.06 19.52 -5.63
C ASP A 409 27.91 18.24 -5.61
N LYS A 410 28.09 17.59 -6.78
CA LYS A 410 28.89 16.36 -6.91
C LYS A 410 30.39 16.52 -6.65
N MET A 411 30.90 17.76 -6.65
CA MET A 411 32.28 18.08 -6.36
C MET A 411 32.50 18.42 -4.87
N GLU A 412 31.45 18.26 -4.06
CA GLU A 412 31.39 18.69 -2.65
C GLU A 412 31.52 20.21 -2.47
N GLU A 413 31.17 20.98 -3.54
CA GLU A 413 31.23 22.44 -3.53
C GLU A 413 29.84 23.05 -3.26
N PRO A 414 29.80 24.24 -2.63
CA PRO A 414 28.54 24.94 -2.42
C PRO A 414 27.83 25.27 -3.73
N PHE A 415 26.58 24.88 -3.85
CA PHE A 415 25.73 25.19 -4.99
C PHE A 415 24.55 26.07 -4.57
N ASN A 416 24.54 27.32 -5.06
CA ASN A 416 23.48 28.29 -4.81
C ASN A 416 22.94 28.81 -6.13
N MET A 417 21.65 29.07 -6.17
CA MET A 417 20.97 29.63 -7.33
C MET A 417 19.83 30.54 -6.85
N PHE A 418 19.76 31.76 -7.39
CA PHE A 418 18.73 32.70 -7.05
C PHE A 418 17.97 33.13 -8.32
N PRO A 419 16.66 33.38 -8.23
CA PRO A 419 15.92 33.94 -9.37
C PRO A 419 16.57 35.24 -9.84
N ASP A 420 16.73 35.40 -11.15
CA ASP A 420 17.15 36.65 -11.71
C ASP A 420 16.21 37.75 -11.23
N LYS A 421 16.76 38.77 -10.58
CA LYS A 421 16.00 40.00 -10.29
C LYS A 421 15.64 40.60 -11.64
N LYS A 422 14.40 40.40 -12.10
CA LYS A 422 13.86 41.23 -13.18
C LYS A 422 13.90 42.68 -12.68
N GLN A 423 14.80 43.46 -13.26
CA GLN A 423 14.85 44.90 -13.08
C GLN A 423 13.54 45.54 -13.51
#